data_6c6b2d64aadd80746063ac279896217f
#
_entry.id   6c6b2d64aadd80746063ac279896217f
#
_cell.length_a   1.000
_cell.length_b   1.000
_cell.length_c   1.000
_cell.angle_alpha   90.00
_cell.angle_beta   90.00
_cell.angle_gamma   90.00
#
_symmetry.space_group_name_H-M   'P 1'
#
loop_
_entity.id
_entity.type
_entity.pdbx_description
1 polymer ?
#
loop_
_entity_poly.entity_id
_entity_poly.type
_entity_poly.pdbx_seq_one_letter_code
_entity_poly.pdbx_strand_id
1 'polypeptide(L)'
;VEIGQSAFRPLAIPSQINDMLDSVLTKASQISDPFEQSFFVMVHLPYLQPFADINKRTSRLAANLPLIRANLCPLTFVDVPEQAYHRAILGVYELTRIELLRDVYVWAYERSTQEYMAIKQDLMEPDPIRLAYRQLIKQTVRDIVNQPEKDALTIIQQTVALSVNDSDLDNVQALIIEELRRLHEGVLARYGLRPSEFYHWQSVQHSRWINEV
;
A
#
# COMPACT_ATOMS: atom_id res chain seq x y z
N VAL A 1 22.05 -2.48 21.56
CA VAL A 1 21.52 -3.32 20.48
C VAL A 1 22.60 -4.29 20.04
N GLU A 2 22.30 -5.58 19.99
CA GLU A 2 23.18 -6.59 19.36
C GLU A 2 22.69 -6.90 17.96
N ILE A 3 23.61 -6.89 17.00
CA ILE A 3 23.29 -7.28 15.64
C ILE A 3 23.71 -8.73 15.46
N GLY A 4 22.71 -9.61 15.31
CA GLY A 4 22.98 -11.04 15.09
C GLY A 4 23.91 -11.27 13.90
N GLN A 5 24.88 -12.18 14.06
CA GLN A 5 25.88 -12.57 13.05
C GLN A 5 26.86 -11.45 12.64
N SER A 6 27.02 -10.39 13.44
CA SER A 6 27.97 -9.30 13.18
C SER A 6 28.80 -8.98 14.43
N ALA A 7 30.07 -8.66 14.20
CA ALA A 7 30.98 -8.12 15.22
C ALA A 7 30.77 -6.61 15.46
N PHE A 8 29.99 -5.94 14.63
CA PHE A 8 29.72 -4.52 14.74
C PHE A 8 28.99 -4.18 16.04
N ARG A 9 29.51 -3.16 16.74
CA ARG A 9 28.92 -2.64 17.98
C ARG A 9 28.47 -1.20 17.75
N PRO A 10 27.15 -0.94 17.66
CA PRO A 10 26.64 0.42 17.49
C PRO A 10 26.86 1.27 18.75
N LEU A 11 26.68 2.57 18.62
CA LEU A 11 26.69 3.49 19.76
C LEU A 11 25.65 3.06 20.81
N ALA A 12 26.03 3.17 22.10
CA ALA A 12 25.17 2.75 23.20
C ALA A 12 24.72 3.91 24.11
N ILE A 13 25.31 5.10 23.95
CA ILE A 13 25.03 6.28 24.78
C ILE A 13 23.89 7.08 24.15
N PRO A 14 22.72 7.22 24.80
CA PRO A 14 21.53 7.84 24.18
C PRO A 14 21.76 9.28 23.68
N SER A 15 22.51 10.11 24.42
CA SER A 15 22.82 11.49 23.97
C SER A 15 23.62 11.50 22.69
N GLN A 16 24.63 10.63 22.56
CA GLN A 16 25.42 10.53 21.34
C GLN A 16 24.60 10.00 20.15
N ILE A 17 23.68 9.06 20.41
CA ILE A 17 22.78 8.55 19.37
C ILE A 17 21.90 9.69 18.84
N ASN A 18 21.32 10.51 19.72
CA ASN A 18 20.51 11.65 19.34
C ASN A 18 21.30 12.67 18.52
N ASP A 19 22.48 13.08 19.01
CA ASP A 19 23.35 14.04 18.31
C ASP A 19 23.74 13.53 16.90
N MET A 20 24.05 12.23 16.81
CA MET A 20 24.38 11.61 15.53
C MET A 20 23.17 11.47 14.61
N LEU A 21 21.99 11.19 15.15
CA LEU A 21 20.75 11.14 14.37
C LEU A 21 20.43 12.52 13.78
N ASP A 22 20.52 13.58 14.58
CA ASP A 22 20.33 14.96 14.12
C ASP A 22 21.33 15.32 13.02
N SER A 23 22.60 14.89 13.17
CA SER A 23 23.64 15.07 12.16
C SER A 23 23.31 14.33 10.86
N VAL A 24 22.85 13.09 10.94
CA VAL A 24 22.43 12.29 9.77
C VAL A 24 21.26 12.95 9.05
N LEU A 25 20.23 13.38 9.79
CA LEU A 25 19.05 14.05 9.22
C LEU A 25 19.41 15.39 8.59
N THR A 26 20.27 16.16 9.24
CA THR A 26 20.77 17.45 8.70
C THR A 26 21.53 17.24 7.40
N LYS A 27 22.45 16.28 7.35
CA LYS A 27 23.20 15.96 6.12
C LYS A 27 22.28 15.43 5.02
N ALA A 28 21.33 14.56 5.36
CA ALA A 28 20.35 14.07 4.40
C ALA A 28 19.56 15.23 3.77
N SER A 29 19.15 16.23 4.56
CA SER A 29 18.40 17.39 4.07
C SER A 29 19.19 18.29 3.10
N GLN A 30 20.51 18.21 3.11
CA GLN A 30 21.42 18.97 2.22
C GLN A 30 21.64 18.27 0.88
N ILE A 31 21.30 16.99 0.75
CA ILE A 31 21.43 16.24 -0.49
C ILE A 31 20.25 16.59 -1.39
N SER A 32 20.51 17.18 -2.54
CA SER A 32 19.47 17.63 -3.48
C SER A 32 18.95 16.53 -4.39
N ASP A 33 19.79 15.56 -4.75
CA ASP A 33 19.38 14.42 -5.57
C ASP A 33 18.55 13.43 -4.73
N PRO A 34 17.31 13.09 -5.15
CA PRO A 34 16.42 12.23 -4.37
C PRO A 34 16.93 10.79 -4.23
N PHE A 35 17.69 10.28 -5.20
CA PHE A 35 18.28 8.93 -5.11
C PHE A 35 19.44 8.88 -4.15
N GLU A 36 20.33 9.87 -4.22
CA GLU A 36 21.43 9.99 -3.27
C GLU A 36 20.91 10.19 -1.85
N GLN A 37 19.92 11.04 -1.65
CA GLN A 37 19.29 11.26 -0.36
C GLN A 37 18.64 9.98 0.17
N SER A 38 17.88 9.26 -0.66
CA SER A 38 17.27 7.98 -0.35
C SER A 38 18.30 6.93 0.08
N PHE A 39 19.33 6.76 -0.72
CA PHE A 39 20.40 5.79 -0.44
C PHE A 39 21.21 6.18 0.81
N PHE A 40 21.52 7.47 1.00
CA PHE A 40 22.18 7.96 2.19
C PHE A 40 21.42 7.57 3.47
N VAL A 41 20.13 7.80 3.50
CA VAL A 41 19.28 7.44 4.65
C VAL A 41 19.25 5.93 4.85
N MET A 42 19.18 5.16 3.76
CA MET A 42 19.16 3.70 3.81
C MET A 42 20.46 3.10 4.38
N VAL A 43 21.60 3.76 4.17
CA VAL A 43 22.90 3.36 4.72
C VAL A 43 23.05 3.76 6.19
N HIS A 44 22.79 5.03 6.50
CA HIS A 44 23.17 5.60 7.78
C HIS A 44 22.24 5.25 8.94
N LEU A 45 20.93 5.12 8.72
CA LEU A 45 20.00 4.77 9.79
C LEU A 45 20.28 3.37 10.38
N PRO A 46 20.44 2.30 9.59
CA PRO A 46 20.75 1.00 10.16
C PRO A 46 22.20 0.93 10.71
N TYR A 47 23.12 1.73 10.20
CA TYR A 47 24.48 1.83 10.77
C TYR A 47 24.46 2.48 12.15
N LEU A 48 23.72 3.56 12.34
CA LEU A 48 23.58 4.26 13.62
C LEU A 48 22.84 3.45 14.67
N GLN A 49 21.85 2.62 14.28
CA GLN A 49 20.96 1.87 15.18
C GLN A 49 20.24 2.76 16.20
N PRO A 50 19.50 3.82 15.77
CA PRO A 50 18.90 4.77 16.72
C PRO A 50 17.77 4.18 17.55
N PHE A 51 17.20 3.06 17.14
CA PHE A 51 16.10 2.40 17.83
C PHE A 51 16.53 1.05 18.43
N ALA A 52 15.84 0.60 19.45
CA ALA A 52 16.11 -0.70 20.07
C ALA A 52 15.88 -1.88 19.10
N ASP A 53 14.94 -1.73 18.16
CA ASP A 53 14.64 -2.67 17.08
C ASP A 53 14.17 -1.91 15.83
N ILE A 54 13.88 -2.63 14.77
CA ILE A 54 13.30 -2.15 13.50
C ILE A 54 14.17 -1.21 12.65
N ASN A 55 15.42 -0.98 13.00
CA ASN A 55 16.30 -0.02 12.30
C ASN A 55 16.37 -0.25 10.78
N LYS A 56 16.50 -1.50 10.33
CA LYS A 56 16.50 -1.87 8.89
C LYS A 56 15.15 -1.60 8.20
N ARG A 57 14.04 -1.82 8.90
CA ARG A 57 12.71 -1.52 8.36
C ARG A 57 12.47 -0.03 8.28
N THR A 58 12.84 0.71 9.32
CA THR A 58 12.74 2.17 9.34
C THR A 58 13.57 2.81 8.23
N SER A 59 14.81 2.33 8.00
CA SER A 59 15.66 2.87 6.94
C SER A 59 15.06 2.68 5.55
N ARG A 60 14.47 1.52 5.26
CA ARG A 60 13.80 1.26 3.98
C ARG A 60 12.54 2.13 3.78
N LEU A 61 11.78 2.36 4.84
CA LEU A 61 10.63 3.28 4.78
C LEU A 61 11.09 4.73 4.61
N ALA A 62 12.08 5.17 5.39
CA ALA A 62 12.60 6.53 5.31
C ALA A 62 13.27 6.84 3.96
N ALA A 63 13.90 5.85 3.33
CA ALA A 63 14.47 5.96 1.98
C ALA A 63 13.44 6.31 0.91
N ASN A 64 12.16 6.00 1.13
CA ASN A 64 11.09 6.37 0.21
C ASN A 64 10.66 7.83 0.28
N LEU A 65 10.93 8.53 1.38
CA LEU A 65 10.49 9.92 1.55
C LEU A 65 11.01 10.87 0.47
N PRO A 66 12.32 10.89 0.13
CA PRO A 66 12.81 11.74 -0.95
C PRO A 66 12.25 11.36 -2.31
N LEU A 67 12.09 10.07 -2.59
CA LEU A 67 11.53 9.59 -3.86
C LEU A 67 10.07 10.06 -4.03
N ILE A 68 9.24 9.88 -3.00
CA ILE A 68 7.85 10.30 -3.01
C ILE A 68 7.73 11.82 -3.15
N ARG A 69 8.56 12.59 -2.44
CA ARG A 69 8.58 14.06 -2.54
C ARG A 69 8.96 14.56 -3.93
N ALA A 70 9.82 13.81 -4.63
CA ALA A 70 10.21 14.08 -6.01
C ALA A 70 9.24 13.49 -7.05
N ASN A 71 8.10 12.92 -6.62
CA ASN A 71 7.11 12.23 -7.48
C ASN A 71 7.73 11.08 -8.30
N LEU A 72 8.68 10.38 -7.72
CA LEU A 72 9.32 9.20 -8.29
C LEU A 72 8.64 7.92 -7.80
N CYS A 73 8.88 6.81 -8.51
CA CYS A 73 8.38 5.50 -8.12
C CYS A 73 8.88 5.13 -6.71
N PRO A 74 8.01 4.65 -5.81
CA PRO A 74 8.44 4.14 -4.53
C PRO A 74 9.35 2.91 -4.68
N LEU A 75 10.38 2.85 -3.84
CA LEU A 75 11.27 1.70 -3.73
C LEU A 75 10.60 0.58 -2.94
N THR A 76 10.48 -0.59 -3.54
CA THR A 76 10.04 -1.83 -2.88
C THR A 76 11.21 -2.81 -2.75
N PHE A 77 11.08 -3.77 -1.85
CA PHE A 77 12.06 -4.85 -1.68
C PHE A 77 11.42 -6.23 -1.88
N VAL A 78 10.31 -6.29 -2.65
CA VAL A 78 9.48 -7.49 -2.77
C VAL A 78 10.27 -8.69 -3.25
N ASP A 79 11.03 -8.53 -4.32
CA ASP A 79 11.78 -9.65 -4.92
C ASP A 79 13.27 -9.68 -4.55
N VAL A 80 13.71 -8.81 -3.62
CA VAL A 80 15.11 -8.78 -3.20
C VAL A 80 15.42 -10.04 -2.39
N PRO A 81 16.39 -10.88 -2.81
CA PRO A 81 16.79 -12.03 -2.03
C PRO A 81 17.29 -11.61 -0.64
N GLU A 82 16.70 -12.17 0.41
CA GLU A 82 17.00 -11.81 1.80
C GLU A 82 18.50 -11.89 2.10
N GLN A 83 19.16 -12.94 1.60
CA GLN A 83 20.60 -13.14 1.78
C GLN A 83 21.44 -12.05 1.08
N ALA A 84 21.02 -11.55 -0.10
CA ALA A 84 21.72 -10.48 -0.79
C ALA A 84 21.69 -9.19 0.02
N TYR A 85 20.51 -8.80 0.50
CA TYR A 85 20.34 -7.65 1.38
C TYR A 85 21.12 -7.80 2.68
N HIS A 86 21.08 -8.99 3.31
CA HIS A 86 21.78 -9.25 4.56
C HIS A 86 23.29 -9.11 4.39
N ARG A 87 23.88 -9.72 3.36
CA ARG A 87 25.32 -9.58 3.06
C ARG A 87 25.72 -8.14 2.77
N ALA A 88 24.87 -7.41 2.06
CA ALA A 88 25.09 -6.00 1.75
C ALA A 88 25.14 -5.13 3.02
N ILE A 89 24.21 -5.35 3.94
CA ILE A 89 24.21 -4.64 5.24
C ILE A 89 25.40 -5.05 6.12
N LEU A 90 25.80 -6.31 6.14
CA LEU A 90 27.00 -6.74 6.85
C LEU A 90 28.27 -6.07 6.28
N GLY A 91 28.36 -5.90 4.97
CA GLY A 91 29.43 -5.14 4.33
C GLY A 91 29.52 -3.69 4.83
N VAL A 92 28.38 -3.05 5.07
CA VAL A 92 28.35 -1.70 5.67
C VAL A 92 28.79 -1.74 7.14
N TYR A 93 28.29 -2.68 7.94
CA TYR A 93 28.56 -2.75 9.36
C TYR A 93 30.03 -3.07 9.67
N GLU A 94 30.61 -4.06 8.99
CA GLU A 94 31.91 -4.60 9.34
C GLU A 94 33.06 -3.97 8.55
N LEU A 95 32.77 -3.56 7.31
CA LEU A 95 33.82 -3.09 6.38
C LEU A 95 33.66 -1.62 5.98
N THR A 96 32.57 -0.97 6.41
CA THR A 96 32.19 0.40 5.97
C THR A 96 32.12 0.52 4.44
N ARG A 97 31.77 -0.58 3.76
CA ARG A 97 31.65 -0.68 2.30
C ARG A 97 30.19 -0.68 1.89
N ILE A 98 29.85 0.23 0.99
CA ILE A 98 28.46 0.48 0.56
C ILE A 98 28.14 -0.09 -0.82
N GLU A 99 29.15 -0.58 -1.56
CA GLU A 99 29.00 -0.92 -2.98
C GLU A 99 27.95 -2.01 -3.21
N LEU A 100 28.00 -3.08 -2.40
CA LEU A 100 27.01 -4.16 -2.52
C LEU A 100 25.59 -3.70 -2.16
N LEU A 101 25.47 -2.83 -1.15
CA LEU A 101 24.17 -2.27 -0.78
C LEU A 101 23.64 -1.33 -1.85
N ARG A 102 24.52 -0.56 -2.52
CA ARG A 102 24.16 0.26 -3.68
C ARG A 102 23.64 -0.61 -4.83
N ASP A 103 24.32 -1.70 -5.13
CA ASP A 103 23.91 -2.58 -6.22
C ASP A 103 22.55 -3.24 -5.94
N VAL A 104 22.30 -3.64 -4.69
CA VAL A 104 20.99 -4.11 -4.23
C VAL A 104 19.92 -3.01 -4.33
N TYR A 105 20.25 -1.77 -3.96
CA TYR A 105 19.36 -0.62 -4.05
C TYR A 105 18.96 -0.32 -5.50
N VAL A 106 19.94 -0.28 -6.41
CA VAL A 106 19.69 -0.03 -7.84
C VAL A 106 18.80 -1.12 -8.42
N TRP A 107 19.15 -2.39 -8.18
CA TRP A 107 18.37 -3.53 -8.65
C TRP A 107 16.91 -3.49 -8.10
N ALA A 108 16.76 -3.22 -6.81
CA ALA A 108 15.44 -3.11 -6.18
C ALA A 108 14.61 -1.96 -6.77
N TYR A 109 15.25 -0.83 -7.08
CA TYR A 109 14.57 0.30 -7.69
C TYR A 109 14.14 0.03 -9.14
N GLU A 110 15.01 -0.57 -9.95
CA GLU A 110 14.67 -1.00 -11.31
C GLU A 110 13.50 -1.98 -11.31
N ARG A 111 13.51 -2.94 -10.39
CA ARG A 111 12.41 -3.90 -10.23
C ARG A 111 11.11 -3.22 -9.81
N SER A 112 11.19 -2.29 -8.85
CA SER A 112 10.03 -1.51 -8.39
C SER A 112 9.40 -0.69 -9.52
N THR A 113 10.21 -0.08 -10.39
CA THR A 113 9.70 0.69 -11.53
C THR A 113 9.03 -0.20 -12.56
N GLN A 114 9.56 -1.40 -12.82
CA GLN A 114 8.92 -2.37 -13.73
C GLN A 114 7.54 -2.80 -13.21
N GLU A 115 7.45 -3.14 -11.93
CA GLU A 115 6.18 -3.51 -11.31
C GLU A 115 5.18 -2.34 -11.31
N TYR A 116 5.63 -1.15 -10.95
CA TYR A 116 4.79 0.05 -10.96
C TYR A 116 4.26 0.37 -12.36
N MET A 117 5.09 0.24 -13.38
CA MET A 117 4.67 0.45 -14.78
C MET A 117 3.68 -0.60 -15.26
N ALA A 118 3.88 -1.88 -14.90
CA ALA A 118 2.94 -2.95 -15.19
C ALA A 118 1.56 -2.68 -14.56
N ILE A 119 1.53 -2.35 -13.27
CA ILE A 119 0.29 -2.00 -12.54
C ILE A 119 -0.37 -0.75 -13.16
N LYS A 120 0.42 0.25 -13.54
CA LYS A 120 -0.11 1.48 -14.16
C LYS A 120 -0.71 1.24 -15.54
N GLN A 121 -0.15 0.32 -16.31
CA GLN A 121 -0.72 -0.07 -17.61
C GLN A 121 -2.04 -0.85 -17.45
N ASP A 122 -2.17 -1.63 -16.38
CA ASP A 122 -3.40 -2.35 -16.07
C ASP A 122 -4.46 -1.46 -15.37
N LEU A 123 -4.05 -0.32 -14.81
CA LEU A 123 -4.97 0.69 -14.30
C LEU A 123 -5.56 1.44 -15.49
N MET A 124 -6.68 0.95 -16.02
CA MET A 124 -7.54 1.72 -16.93
C MET A 124 -7.84 3.09 -16.28
N GLU A 125 -7.97 4.13 -17.15
CA GLU A 125 -8.48 5.43 -16.69
C GLU A 125 -9.74 5.19 -15.86
N PRO A 126 -9.87 5.88 -14.70
CA PRO A 126 -11.06 5.71 -13.88
C PRO A 126 -12.30 5.97 -14.72
N ASP A 127 -13.20 5.01 -14.78
CA ASP A 127 -14.46 5.13 -15.52
C ASP A 127 -15.17 6.44 -15.10
N PRO A 128 -15.40 7.39 -16.02
CA PRO A 128 -16.02 8.67 -15.70
C PRO A 128 -17.40 8.51 -15.05
N ILE A 129 -18.17 7.50 -15.45
CA ILE A 129 -19.48 7.18 -14.89
C ILE A 129 -19.34 6.69 -13.45
N ARG A 130 -18.38 5.80 -13.20
CA ARG A 130 -18.07 5.33 -11.85
C ARG A 130 -17.65 6.48 -10.91
N LEU A 131 -16.92 7.47 -11.42
CA LEU A 131 -16.53 8.65 -10.64
C LEU A 131 -17.72 9.56 -10.36
N ALA A 132 -18.53 9.87 -11.39
CA ALA A 132 -19.68 10.75 -11.28
C ALA A 132 -20.72 10.21 -10.28
N TYR A 133 -20.99 8.90 -10.33
CA TYR A 133 -22.01 8.24 -9.50
C TYR A 133 -21.44 7.48 -8.28
N ARG A 134 -20.17 7.75 -7.90
CA ARG A 134 -19.46 7.03 -6.84
C ARG A 134 -20.23 6.94 -5.52
N GLN A 135 -20.85 8.03 -5.09
CA GLN A 135 -21.61 8.08 -3.82
C GLN A 135 -22.91 7.28 -3.94
N LEU A 136 -23.60 7.40 -5.06
CA LEU A 136 -24.82 6.64 -5.33
C LEU A 136 -24.54 5.14 -5.33
N ILE A 137 -23.53 4.70 -6.08
CA ILE A 137 -23.12 3.29 -6.14
C ILE A 137 -22.82 2.76 -4.73
N LYS A 138 -22.01 3.52 -3.97
CA LYS A 138 -21.64 3.15 -2.60
C LYS A 138 -22.87 3.02 -1.69
N GLN A 139 -23.80 3.97 -1.74
CA GLN A 139 -24.99 3.97 -0.92
C GLN A 139 -25.93 2.83 -1.31
N THR A 140 -26.14 2.61 -2.60
CA THR A 140 -27.01 1.53 -3.11
C THR A 140 -26.49 0.14 -2.70
N VAL A 141 -25.18 -0.11 -2.80
CA VAL A 141 -24.59 -1.38 -2.31
C VAL A 141 -24.84 -1.56 -0.82
N ARG A 142 -24.66 -0.50 -0.02
CA ARG A 142 -24.93 -0.52 1.41
C ARG A 142 -26.40 -0.81 1.71
N ASP A 143 -27.32 -0.16 1.00
CA ASP A 143 -28.77 -0.32 1.21
C ASP A 143 -29.25 -1.73 0.86
N ILE A 144 -28.68 -2.35 -0.19
CA ILE A 144 -28.95 -3.73 -0.58
C ILE A 144 -28.50 -4.71 0.51
N VAL A 145 -27.28 -4.54 1.03
CA VAL A 145 -26.76 -5.41 2.08
C VAL A 145 -27.55 -5.28 3.38
N ASN A 146 -28.00 -4.07 3.71
CA ASN A 146 -28.81 -3.82 4.92
C ASN A 146 -30.28 -4.20 4.79
N GLN A 147 -30.74 -4.54 3.58
CA GLN A 147 -32.11 -4.96 3.30
C GLN A 147 -32.15 -6.32 2.58
N PRO A 148 -31.60 -7.37 3.20
CA PRO A 148 -31.41 -8.67 2.54
C PRO A 148 -32.69 -9.35 2.07
N GLU A 149 -33.82 -9.00 2.67
CA GLU A 149 -35.15 -9.54 2.31
C GLU A 149 -35.69 -8.96 1.00
N LYS A 150 -35.22 -7.79 0.58
CA LYS A 150 -35.67 -7.17 -0.67
C LYS A 150 -34.89 -7.70 -1.86
N ASP A 151 -35.53 -7.68 -3.02
CA ASP A 151 -34.88 -8.00 -4.27
C ASP A 151 -33.85 -6.89 -4.66
N ALA A 152 -32.60 -7.28 -4.83
CA ALA A 152 -31.53 -6.37 -5.15
C ALA A 152 -31.75 -5.61 -6.46
N LEU A 153 -32.28 -6.29 -7.48
CA LEU A 153 -32.56 -5.66 -8.77
C LEU A 153 -33.64 -4.59 -8.66
N THR A 154 -34.67 -4.81 -7.88
CA THR A 154 -35.70 -3.82 -7.61
C THR A 154 -35.16 -2.58 -6.93
N ILE A 155 -34.26 -2.72 -5.93
CA ILE A 155 -33.62 -1.59 -5.26
C ILE A 155 -32.75 -0.82 -6.27
N ILE A 156 -31.95 -1.52 -7.08
CA ILE A 156 -31.09 -0.92 -8.08
C ILE A 156 -31.92 -0.09 -9.07
N GLN A 157 -32.95 -0.69 -9.66
CA GLN A 157 -33.79 -0.02 -10.67
C GLN A 157 -34.46 1.23 -10.11
N GLN A 158 -35.02 1.16 -8.91
CA GLN A 158 -35.67 2.31 -8.26
C GLN A 158 -34.68 3.43 -7.95
N THR A 159 -33.51 3.10 -7.43
CA THR A 159 -32.51 4.09 -7.05
C THR A 159 -31.89 4.77 -8.29
N VAL A 160 -31.60 3.98 -9.31
CA VAL A 160 -30.99 4.48 -10.57
C VAL A 160 -31.97 5.33 -11.33
N ALA A 161 -33.25 4.93 -11.46
CA ALA A 161 -34.27 5.70 -12.16
C ALA A 161 -34.55 7.08 -11.52
N LEU A 162 -34.30 7.24 -10.21
CA LEU A 162 -34.51 8.51 -9.51
C LEU A 162 -33.33 9.46 -9.52
N SER A 163 -32.11 8.95 -9.78
CA SER A 163 -30.88 9.71 -9.48
C SER A 163 -29.84 9.72 -10.60
N VAL A 164 -30.09 9.02 -11.71
CA VAL A 164 -29.14 8.86 -12.81
C VAL A 164 -29.75 9.41 -14.11
N ASN A 165 -28.92 10.01 -14.95
CA ASN A 165 -29.36 10.46 -16.28
C ASN A 165 -29.70 9.26 -17.18
N ASP A 166 -30.67 9.43 -18.07
CA ASP A 166 -31.15 8.36 -18.95
C ASP A 166 -30.03 7.70 -19.79
N SER A 167 -29.00 8.46 -20.19
CA SER A 167 -27.85 7.94 -20.94
C SER A 167 -26.94 6.99 -20.13
N ASP A 168 -26.99 7.06 -18.81
CA ASP A 168 -26.04 6.38 -17.91
C ASP A 168 -26.71 5.24 -17.13
N LEU A 169 -28.03 5.07 -17.24
CA LEU A 169 -28.84 4.13 -16.46
C LEU A 169 -28.26 2.70 -16.49
N ASP A 170 -28.07 2.15 -17.68
CA ASP A 170 -27.58 0.78 -17.88
C ASP A 170 -26.17 0.59 -17.34
N ASN A 171 -25.30 1.59 -17.54
CA ASN A 171 -23.91 1.56 -17.08
C ASN A 171 -23.85 1.59 -15.55
N VAL A 172 -24.63 2.45 -14.90
CA VAL A 172 -24.64 2.55 -13.43
C VAL A 172 -25.24 1.30 -12.81
N GLN A 173 -26.29 0.70 -13.40
CA GLN A 173 -26.84 -0.59 -12.96
C GLN A 173 -25.79 -1.69 -13.04
N ALA A 174 -25.08 -1.81 -14.19
CA ALA A 174 -24.01 -2.79 -14.37
C ALA A 174 -22.89 -2.63 -13.34
N LEU A 175 -22.49 -1.38 -13.05
CA LEU A 175 -21.47 -1.07 -12.06
C LEU A 175 -21.90 -1.49 -10.63
N ILE A 176 -23.14 -1.25 -10.23
CA ILE A 176 -23.65 -1.66 -8.92
C ILE A 176 -23.66 -3.19 -8.80
N ILE A 177 -24.10 -3.90 -9.85
CA ILE A 177 -24.09 -5.37 -9.89
C ILE A 177 -22.68 -5.91 -9.79
N GLU A 178 -21.73 -5.30 -10.49
CA GLU A 178 -20.31 -5.67 -10.43
C GLU A 178 -19.72 -5.48 -9.03
N GLU A 179 -20.01 -4.36 -8.36
CA GLU A 179 -19.57 -4.12 -6.98
C GLU A 179 -20.17 -5.14 -5.99
N LEU A 180 -21.42 -5.52 -6.16
CA LEU A 180 -22.05 -6.57 -5.33
C LEU A 180 -21.40 -7.94 -5.54
N ARG A 181 -21.05 -8.30 -6.78
CA ARG A 181 -20.36 -9.56 -7.10
C ARG A 181 -18.95 -9.64 -6.52
N ARG A 182 -18.27 -8.48 -6.41
CA ARG A 182 -16.92 -8.36 -5.87
C ARG A 182 -16.90 -8.08 -4.37
N LEU A 183 -18.06 -8.04 -3.72
CA LEU A 183 -18.13 -7.72 -2.30
C LEU A 183 -17.57 -8.88 -1.46
N HIS A 184 -16.58 -8.58 -0.62
CA HIS A 184 -15.95 -9.52 0.30
C HIS A 184 -15.48 -8.79 1.56
N GLU A 185 -15.11 -9.52 2.62
CA GLU A 185 -14.74 -8.94 3.93
C GLU A 185 -13.73 -7.79 3.86
N GLY A 186 -12.70 -7.92 3.03
CA GLY A 186 -11.61 -6.93 2.92
C GLY A 186 -12.05 -5.56 2.39
N VAL A 187 -13.23 -5.44 1.78
CA VAL A 187 -13.73 -4.19 1.19
C VAL A 187 -14.92 -3.56 1.93
N LEU A 188 -15.43 -4.19 2.98
CA LEU A 188 -16.63 -3.75 3.69
C LEU A 188 -16.52 -2.33 4.25
N ALA A 189 -15.35 -1.97 4.76
CA ALA A 189 -15.09 -0.63 5.27
C ALA A 189 -15.31 0.47 4.22
N ARG A 190 -15.07 0.17 2.94
CA ARG A 190 -15.31 1.08 1.81
C ARG A 190 -16.77 1.49 1.70
N TYR A 191 -17.69 0.58 2.02
CA TYR A 191 -19.14 0.78 1.99
C TYR A 191 -19.73 1.17 3.35
N GLY A 192 -18.90 1.19 4.41
CA GLY A 192 -19.35 1.42 5.77
C GLY A 192 -20.21 0.28 6.31
N LEU A 193 -19.96 -0.94 5.86
CA LEU A 193 -20.64 -2.17 6.28
C LEU A 193 -19.88 -2.86 7.40
N ARG A 194 -20.61 -3.51 8.30
CA ARG A 194 -20.07 -4.40 9.33
C ARG A 194 -20.01 -5.83 8.82
N PRO A 195 -19.05 -6.65 9.29
CA PRO A 195 -19.01 -8.07 8.93
C PRO A 195 -20.30 -8.82 9.21
N SER A 196 -20.98 -8.51 10.34
CA SER A 196 -22.27 -9.12 10.69
C SER A 196 -23.39 -8.84 9.68
N GLU A 197 -23.45 -7.62 9.13
CA GLU A 197 -24.42 -7.22 8.11
C GLU A 197 -24.18 -7.97 6.80
N PHE A 198 -22.91 -8.08 6.41
CA PHE A 198 -22.49 -8.82 5.21
C PHE A 198 -22.81 -10.32 5.30
N TYR A 199 -22.45 -10.97 6.42
CA TYR A 199 -22.76 -12.41 6.58
C TYR A 199 -24.26 -12.69 6.65
N HIS A 200 -25.04 -11.80 7.27
CA HIS A 200 -26.50 -11.93 7.26
C HIS A 200 -27.04 -11.84 5.84
N TRP A 201 -26.65 -10.83 5.07
CA TRP A 201 -27.02 -10.68 3.66
C TRP A 201 -26.62 -11.91 2.84
N GLN A 202 -25.39 -12.39 2.99
CA GLN A 202 -24.88 -13.56 2.27
C GLN A 202 -25.69 -14.82 2.58
N SER A 203 -26.07 -15.03 3.83
CA SER A 203 -26.87 -16.19 4.26
C SER A 203 -28.27 -16.19 3.64
N VAL A 204 -28.93 -15.02 3.57
CA VAL A 204 -30.24 -14.86 2.95
C VAL A 204 -30.19 -15.08 1.43
N GLN A 205 -29.15 -14.52 0.76
CA GLN A 205 -28.96 -14.73 -0.67
C GLN A 205 -28.69 -16.21 -0.99
N HIS A 206 -27.83 -16.89 -0.22
CA HIS A 206 -27.56 -18.32 -0.42
C HIS A 206 -28.81 -19.17 -0.25
N SER A 207 -29.68 -18.84 0.70
CA SER A 207 -30.97 -19.54 0.92
C SER A 207 -31.94 -19.34 -0.25
N ARG A 208 -31.91 -18.22 -0.96
CA ARG A 208 -32.74 -17.98 -2.15
C ARG A 208 -32.31 -18.85 -3.32
N TRP A 209 -30.99 -18.96 -3.58
CA TRP A 209 -30.46 -19.83 -4.66
C TRP A 209 -30.83 -21.30 -4.48
N ILE A 210 -30.91 -21.80 -3.23
CA ILE A 210 -31.28 -23.18 -2.93
C ILE A 210 -32.80 -23.43 -3.16
N ASN A 211 -33.63 -22.40 -3.03
CA ASN A 211 -35.07 -22.52 -3.20
C ASN A 211 -35.55 -22.27 -4.64
N GLU A 212 -34.68 -21.81 -5.54
CA GLU A 212 -34.96 -21.59 -6.98
C GLU A 212 -34.45 -22.74 -7.88
N VAL A 213 -33.88 -23.81 -7.29
CA VAL A 213 -33.49 -25.08 -7.92
C VAL A 213 -34.39 -26.20 -7.46
#